data_30e8de815851dfb8e1d82635fd866e26
#
_entry.id   30e8de815851dfb8e1d82635fd866e26
#
_cell.length_a   1.000
_cell.length_b   1.000
_cell.length_c   1.000
_cell.angle_alpha   90.00
_cell.angle_beta   90.00
_cell.angle_gamma   90.00
#
_symmetry.space_group_name_H-M   'P 1'
#
loop_
_entity.id
_entity.type
_entity.pdbx_description
1 polymer ?
#
loop_
_entity_poly.entity_id
_entity_poly.type
_entity_poly.pdbx_seq_one_letter_code
_entity_poly.pdbx_strand_id
1 'polypeptide(L)'
;MEKKREGYRRYPQELKDRAVNMVRELRQTDPKDTGVIGRVARQLGVGPESLRIWVTRTEIEEGKRPGVTDAERAELSLLRKENRELRRANDILQAAATFFGAELDRRPKR
;
A
#
# COMPACT_ATOMS: atom_id res chain seq x y z
N MET A 1 15.98 -21.60 18.05
CA MET A 1 15.99 -20.24 17.53
C MET A 1 15.38 -20.23 16.13
N GLU A 2 14.30 -19.57 15.95
CA GLU A 2 13.66 -19.53 14.66
C GLU A 2 14.44 -18.68 13.68
N LYS A 3 14.76 -19.27 12.53
CA LYS A 3 15.31 -18.50 11.43
C LYS A 3 14.17 -17.84 10.70
N LYS A 4 14.12 -16.53 10.75
CA LYS A 4 13.19 -15.79 9.93
C LYS A 4 13.57 -15.93 8.46
N ARG A 5 12.59 -16.16 7.62
CA ARG A 5 12.80 -16.14 6.17
C ARG A 5 13.26 -14.74 5.77
N GLU A 6 14.17 -14.64 4.81
CA GLU A 6 14.66 -13.35 4.36
C GLU A 6 13.56 -12.38 3.99
N GLY A 7 12.48 -12.84 3.35
CA GLY A 7 11.35 -12.00 2.96
C GLY A 7 10.56 -11.42 4.13
N TYR A 8 10.73 -11.97 5.34
CA TYR A 8 10.04 -11.51 6.55
C TYR A 8 10.92 -10.74 7.50
N ARG A 9 12.19 -10.56 7.17
CA ARG A 9 13.07 -9.74 8.00
C ARG A 9 12.63 -8.29 7.96
N ARG A 10 12.61 -7.70 9.13
CA ARG A 10 12.44 -6.26 9.23
C ARG A 10 13.81 -5.62 9.25
N TYR A 11 14.00 -4.65 8.39
CA TYR A 11 15.24 -3.91 8.31
C TYR A 11 15.03 -2.51 8.85
N PRO A 12 16.04 -1.94 9.56
CA PRO A 12 15.95 -0.55 10.00
C PRO A 12 15.77 0.39 8.81
N GLN A 13 15.06 1.49 9.03
CA GLN A 13 14.83 2.48 7.98
C GLN A 13 16.15 3.04 7.45
N GLU A 14 17.13 3.24 8.33
CA GLU A 14 18.45 3.73 7.93
C GLU A 14 19.13 2.81 6.91
N LEU A 15 19.02 1.51 7.12
CA LEU A 15 19.59 0.53 6.20
C LEU A 15 18.87 0.58 4.84
N LYS A 16 17.56 0.67 4.85
CA LYS A 16 16.77 0.79 3.62
C LYS A 16 17.16 2.02 2.82
N ASP A 17 17.27 3.16 3.49
CA ASP A 17 17.64 4.42 2.86
C ASP A 17 19.04 4.34 2.29
N ARG A 18 19.97 3.78 3.03
CA ARG A 18 21.34 3.59 2.59
C ARG A 18 21.42 2.72 1.34
N ALA A 19 20.69 1.60 1.37
CA ALA A 19 20.66 0.67 0.24
C ALA A 19 20.09 1.32 -1.02
N VAL A 20 19.00 2.04 -0.89
CA VAL A 20 18.38 2.76 -2.01
C VAL A 20 19.32 3.82 -2.55
N ASN A 21 19.96 4.59 -1.69
CA ASN A 21 20.90 5.63 -2.11
C ASN A 21 22.09 5.04 -2.86
N MET A 22 22.63 3.92 -2.38
CA MET A 22 23.72 3.23 -3.07
C MET A 22 23.32 2.78 -4.47
N VAL A 23 22.13 2.23 -4.61
CA VAL A 23 21.62 1.82 -5.94
C VAL A 23 21.51 3.03 -6.86
N ARG A 24 20.97 4.12 -6.36
CA ARG A 24 20.75 5.32 -7.15
C ARG A 24 22.07 5.95 -7.60
N GLU A 25 23.04 6.04 -6.72
CA GLU A 25 24.37 6.56 -7.05
C GLU A 25 25.07 5.72 -8.11
N LEU A 26 25.02 4.40 -7.96
CA LEU A 26 25.63 3.49 -8.91
C LEU A 26 24.96 3.55 -10.29
N ARG A 27 23.64 3.70 -10.30
CA ARG A 27 22.91 3.86 -11.56
C ARG A 27 23.23 5.18 -12.27
N GLN A 28 23.51 6.24 -11.53
CA GLN A 28 23.95 7.49 -12.10
C GLN A 28 25.33 7.36 -12.75
N THR A 29 26.21 6.61 -12.12
CA THR A 29 27.58 6.39 -12.64
C THR A 29 27.56 5.51 -13.88
N ASP A 30 26.76 4.45 -13.88
CA ASP A 30 26.64 3.55 -15.02
C ASP A 30 25.18 3.13 -15.23
N PRO A 31 24.43 3.91 -16.02
CA PRO A 31 23.01 3.61 -16.26
C PRO A 31 22.74 2.29 -16.98
N LYS A 32 23.76 1.73 -17.64
CA LYS A 32 23.64 0.48 -18.39
C LYS A 32 23.80 -0.76 -17.53
N ASP A 33 24.28 -0.60 -16.31
CA ASP A 33 24.53 -1.72 -15.41
C ASP A 33 23.21 -2.24 -14.84
N THR A 34 22.84 -3.45 -15.22
CA THR A 34 21.60 -4.09 -14.77
C THR A 34 21.78 -4.90 -13.49
N GLY A 35 23.00 -5.07 -13.02
CA GLY A 35 23.32 -5.90 -11.84
C GLY A 35 23.46 -5.12 -10.54
N VAL A 36 23.13 -3.84 -10.52
CA VAL A 36 23.34 -2.96 -9.37
C VAL A 36 22.60 -3.44 -8.13
N ILE A 37 21.33 -3.79 -8.29
CA ILE A 37 20.50 -4.21 -7.14
C ILE A 37 21.08 -5.46 -6.49
N GLY A 38 21.44 -6.45 -7.27
CA GLY A 38 22.04 -7.69 -6.75
C GLY A 38 23.35 -7.46 -6.01
N ARG A 39 24.21 -6.58 -6.53
CA ARG A 39 25.50 -6.27 -5.88
C ARG A 39 25.31 -5.53 -4.57
N VAL A 40 24.46 -4.52 -4.54
CA VAL A 40 24.18 -3.76 -3.32
C VAL A 40 23.52 -4.67 -2.27
N ALA A 41 22.56 -5.50 -2.69
CA ALA A 41 21.90 -6.44 -1.80
C ALA A 41 22.91 -7.37 -1.13
N ARG A 42 23.84 -7.93 -1.90
CA ARG A 42 24.87 -8.80 -1.35
C ARG A 42 25.81 -8.07 -0.40
N GLN A 43 26.19 -6.86 -0.78
CA GLN A 43 27.11 -6.07 0.03
C GLN A 43 26.51 -5.69 1.38
N LEU A 44 25.23 -5.40 1.45
CA LEU A 44 24.55 -5.00 2.67
C LEU A 44 23.85 -6.15 3.38
N GLY A 45 23.86 -7.35 2.81
CA GLY A 45 23.21 -8.51 3.43
C GLY A 45 21.70 -8.44 3.43
N VAL A 46 21.12 -7.82 2.43
CA VAL A 46 19.66 -7.71 2.30
C VAL A 46 19.18 -8.55 1.11
N GLY A 47 17.88 -8.90 1.11
CA GLY A 47 17.31 -9.62 -0.01
C GLY A 47 17.19 -8.73 -1.24
N PRO A 48 17.59 -9.21 -2.43
CA PRO A 48 17.50 -8.40 -3.65
C PRO A 48 16.07 -8.00 -4.00
N GLU A 49 15.09 -8.86 -3.72
CA GLU A 49 13.70 -8.54 -3.97
C GLU A 49 13.20 -7.43 -3.05
N SER A 50 13.62 -7.47 -1.78
CA SER A 50 13.30 -6.41 -0.83
C SER A 50 13.88 -5.08 -1.30
N LEU A 51 15.14 -5.08 -1.73
CA LEU A 51 15.80 -3.88 -2.22
C LEU A 51 15.11 -3.33 -3.47
N ARG A 52 14.70 -4.20 -4.38
CA ARG A 52 13.97 -3.80 -5.58
C ARG A 52 12.66 -3.09 -5.22
N ILE A 53 11.94 -3.62 -4.24
CA ILE A 53 10.70 -3.02 -3.74
C ILE A 53 10.99 -1.63 -3.15
N TRP A 54 12.02 -1.50 -2.34
CA TRP A 54 12.38 -0.22 -1.71
C TRP A 54 12.74 0.84 -2.75
N VAL A 55 13.52 0.47 -3.76
CA VAL A 55 13.89 1.38 -4.85
C VAL A 55 12.66 1.84 -5.62
N THR A 56 11.79 0.89 -5.96
CA THR A 56 10.56 1.19 -6.69
C THR A 56 9.65 2.13 -5.89
N ARG A 57 9.47 1.87 -4.60
CA ARG A 57 8.66 2.73 -3.73
C ARG A 57 9.21 4.14 -3.65
N THR A 58 10.52 4.27 -3.52
CA THR A 58 11.17 5.59 -3.49
C THR A 58 10.92 6.35 -4.78
N GLU A 59 11.04 5.69 -5.92
CA GLU A 59 10.79 6.31 -7.22
C GLU A 59 9.32 6.75 -7.37
N ILE A 60 8.38 5.96 -6.89
CA ILE A 60 6.96 6.30 -6.91
C ILE A 60 6.69 7.51 -6.02
N GLU A 61 7.24 7.51 -4.79
CA GLU A 61 7.05 8.64 -3.86
C GLU A 61 7.64 9.94 -4.41
N GLU A 62 8.70 9.86 -5.19
CA GLU A 62 9.32 11.02 -5.81
C GLU A 62 8.66 11.41 -7.14
N GLY A 63 7.65 10.68 -7.57
CA GLY A 63 6.96 10.96 -8.84
C GLY A 63 7.72 10.56 -10.08
N LYS A 64 8.82 9.82 -9.94
CA LYS A 64 9.64 9.38 -11.09
C LYS A 64 9.10 8.13 -11.77
N ARG A 65 8.21 7.43 -11.10
CA ARG A 65 7.58 6.22 -11.60
C ARG A 65 6.10 6.24 -11.30
N PRO A 66 5.23 5.86 -12.26
CA PRO A 66 3.80 5.74 -11.98
C PRO A 66 3.54 4.69 -10.90
N GLY A 67 2.61 4.99 -10.02
CA GLY A 67 2.22 4.07 -8.96
C GLY A 67 1.47 4.80 -7.87
N VAL A 68 1.00 4.05 -6.88
CA VAL A 68 0.26 4.58 -5.76
C VAL A 68 1.24 4.96 -4.65
N THR A 69 1.26 6.23 -4.28
CA THR A 69 2.09 6.72 -3.17
C THR A 69 1.53 6.20 -1.83
N ASP A 70 2.33 6.30 -0.78
CA ASP A 70 1.89 5.90 0.56
C ASP A 70 0.72 6.77 1.02
N ALA A 71 0.73 8.06 0.73
CA ALA A 71 -0.36 8.97 1.06
C ALA A 71 -1.64 8.58 0.34
N GLU A 72 -1.55 8.28 -0.96
CA GLU A 72 -2.70 7.82 -1.75
C GLU A 72 -3.22 6.48 -1.26
N ARG A 73 -2.35 5.57 -0.85
CA ARG A 73 -2.74 4.28 -0.30
C ARG A 73 -3.50 4.44 1.01
N ALA A 74 -3.02 5.34 1.89
CA ALA A 74 -3.71 5.66 3.13
C ALA A 74 -5.10 6.24 2.85
N GLU A 75 -5.18 7.15 1.89
CA GLU A 75 -6.46 7.74 1.48
C GLU A 75 -7.42 6.69 0.93
N LEU A 76 -6.93 5.79 0.07
CA LEU A 76 -7.74 4.70 -0.46
C LEU A 76 -8.29 3.81 0.65
N SER A 77 -7.46 3.48 1.63
CA SER A 77 -7.88 2.67 2.77
C SER A 77 -9.01 3.35 3.56
N LEU A 78 -8.84 4.64 3.83
CA LEU A 78 -9.84 5.44 4.52
C LEU A 78 -11.14 5.52 3.73
N LEU A 79 -11.06 5.81 2.43
CA LEU A 79 -12.23 5.92 1.57
C LEU A 79 -12.98 4.59 1.45
N ARG A 80 -12.26 3.48 1.39
CA ARG A 80 -12.89 2.16 1.36
C ARG A 80 -13.65 1.88 2.65
N LYS A 81 -13.08 2.26 3.78
CA LYS A 81 -13.75 2.13 5.08
C LYS A 81 -15.01 2.98 5.12
N GLU A 82 -14.91 4.25 4.75
CA GLU A 82 -16.07 5.16 4.70
C GLU A 82 -17.14 4.64 3.75
N ASN A 83 -16.74 4.10 2.62
CA ASN A 83 -17.67 3.54 1.65
C ASN A 83 -18.45 2.37 2.25
N ARG A 84 -17.77 1.46 2.96
CA ARG A 84 -18.45 0.33 3.65
C ARG A 84 -19.43 0.83 4.70
N GLU A 85 -19.05 1.84 5.48
CA GLU A 85 -19.92 2.43 6.50
C GLU A 85 -21.13 3.09 5.88
N LEU A 86 -20.96 3.83 4.81
CA LEU A 86 -22.05 4.49 4.10
C LEU A 86 -23.02 3.48 3.48
N ARG A 87 -22.49 2.42 2.87
CA ARG A 87 -23.33 1.35 2.32
C ARG A 87 -24.14 0.69 3.40
N ARG A 88 -23.53 0.41 4.55
CA ARG A 88 -24.23 -0.18 5.68
C ARG A 88 -25.35 0.74 6.18
N ALA A 89 -25.05 2.02 6.36
CA ALA A 89 -26.03 3.00 6.77
C ALA A 89 -27.17 3.10 5.77
N ASN A 90 -26.86 3.10 4.48
CA ASN A 90 -27.85 3.14 3.42
C ASN A 90 -28.76 1.91 3.44
N ASP A 91 -28.19 0.71 3.63
CA ASP A 91 -28.99 -0.53 3.73
C ASP A 91 -29.94 -0.49 4.92
N ILE A 92 -29.47 0.02 6.05
CA ILE A 92 -30.29 0.16 7.25
C ILE A 92 -31.43 1.14 7.00
N LEU A 93 -31.13 2.28 6.39
CA LEU A 93 -32.15 3.30 6.06
C LEU A 93 -33.18 2.77 5.06
N GLN A 94 -32.73 2.01 4.07
CA GLN A 94 -33.65 1.40 3.11
C GLN A 94 -34.54 0.36 3.78
N ALA A 95 -34.02 -0.45 4.67
CA ALA A 95 -34.80 -1.42 5.41
C ALA A 95 -35.84 -0.73 6.31
N ALA A 96 -35.43 0.35 6.97
CA ALA A 96 -36.34 1.16 7.79
C ALA A 96 -37.44 1.80 6.95
N ALA A 97 -37.07 2.37 5.79
CA ALA A 97 -38.06 2.97 4.89
C ALA A 97 -39.10 1.95 4.40
N THR A 98 -38.64 0.76 4.05
CA THR A 98 -39.50 -0.34 3.64
C THR A 98 -40.44 -0.74 4.76
N PHE A 99 -39.93 -0.86 5.98
CA PHE A 99 -40.75 -1.18 7.15
C PHE A 99 -41.81 -0.12 7.41
N PHE A 100 -41.45 1.15 7.42
CA PHE A 100 -42.40 2.24 7.63
C PHE A 100 -43.40 2.35 6.50
N GLY A 101 -42.99 2.11 5.26
CA GLY A 101 -43.93 2.08 4.13
C GLY A 101 -44.96 0.98 4.30
N ALA A 102 -44.55 -0.22 4.72
CA ALA A 102 -45.46 -1.30 4.99
C ALA A 102 -46.41 -0.99 6.12
N GLU A 103 -45.96 -0.32 7.18
CA GLU A 103 -46.80 0.11 8.28
C GLU A 103 -47.87 1.10 7.83
N LEU A 104 -47.53 2.04 6.97
CA LEU A 104 -48.49 2.99 6.42
C LEU A 104 -49.56 2.28 5.59
N ASP A 105 -49.17 1.28 4.81
CA ASP A 105 -50.10 0.51 3.98
C ASP A 105 -51.07 -0.35 4.80
N ARG A 106 -50.70 -0.70 6.02
CA ARG A 106 -51.55 -1.46 6.93
C ARG A 106 -52.61 -0.65 7.63
N ARG A 107 -52.49 0.68 7.61
CA ARG A 107 -53.51 1.53 8.28
C ARG A 107 -54.83 1.40 7.57
N PRO A 108 -55.92 1.22 8.34
CA PRO A 108 -57.23 1.18 7.72
C PRO A 108 -57.53 2.51 7.04
N LYS A 109 -58.01 2.41 5.83
CA LYS A 109 -58.51 3.59 5.11
C LYS A 109 -59.89 3.90 5.59
N ARG A 110 -60.16 5.15 5.89
CA ARG A 110 -61.48 5.63 6.21
C ARG A 110 -62.28 5.84 4.96
#